data_46ad0a9134a53728a9d769b5849c9efe
#
_entry.id   46ad0a9134a53728a9d769b5849c9efe
#
_cell.length_a   1.000
_cell.length_b   1.000
_cell.length_c   1.000
_cell.angle_alpha   90.00
_cell.angle_beta   90.00
_cell.angle_gamma   90.00
#
_symmetry.space_group_name_H-M   'P 1'
#
loop_
_entity.id
_entity.type
_entity.pdbx_description
1 polymer ?
#
loop_
_entity_poly.entity_id
_entity_poly.type
_entity_poly.pdbx_seq_one_letter_code
_entity_poly.pdbx_strand_id
1 'polypeptide(L)'
;MTGAEEPVLLHTAGRAAHITLNRPKALNALTHDMVLRIAEALTEWERDPAVETVVISGSGERGLCAGGDIRAVHDDARAGDGTATAAFWRDEYHLNARIARYPKPYVAVMDGIVMGGGVGISAHGSVRVVTERSRVAMPETGIGFAPDIGGTYLLALAPGELGTHLALTGAQIGAADALLCGLADHYMPSAALRHFVADLAEMPVEQAVARHVQPSPPGELAGRREWIDACYAADRVEEIVRRLFAHGDPAAKDTAETLLTKSPTALKVTLAAVRRARRLGALEPVLDQEYRVSCAALNSPDLVEGIRAQIVDKDRNPRWSPATLGEVTDADVARFFAPLGEHELGLPGPNSAPEKGW
;
A
#
# COMPACT_ATOMS: atom_id res chain seq x y z
N MET A 1 4.35 12.95 34.63
CA MET A 1 3.95 11.87 33.71
C MET A 1 3.39 12.55 32.48
N THR A 2 4.17 12.77 31.43
CA THR A 2 3.69 13.24 30.13
C THR A 2 2.87 12.10 29.57
N GLY A 3 1.54 12.28 29.50
CA GLY A 3 0.66 11.32 28.86
C GLY A 3 1.16 11.08 27.43
N ALA A 4 1.38 9.82 27.05
CA ALA A 4 1.69 9.48 25.67
C ALA A 4 0.52 9.99 24.81
N GLU A 5 0.81 10.80 23.79
CA GLU A 5 -0.21 11.25 22.85
C GLU A 5 -0.85 10.02 22.20
N GLU A 6 -2.18 9.98 22.11
CA GLU A 6 -2.89 8.88 21.48
C GLU A 6 -2.46 8.76 20.01
N PRO A 7 -2.03 7.55 19.54
CA PRO A 7 -1.51 7.38 18.18
C PRO A 7 -2.58 7.43 17.10
N VAL A 8 -3.86 7.25 17.47
CA VAL A 8 -5.05 7.42 16.62
C VAL A 8 -6.05 8.25 17.38
N LEU A 9 -6.45 9.38 16.81
CA LEU A 9 -7.51 10.21 17.35
C LEU A 9 -8.84 9.85 16.65
N LEU A 10 -9.87 9.60 17.45
CA LEU A 10 -11.20 9.21 17.00
C LEU A 10 -12.20 10.23 17.51
N HIS A 11 -13.02 10.79 16.62
CA HIS A 11 -14.12 11.67 17.01
C HIS A 11 -15.24 11.65 15.97
N THR A 12 -16.42 12.09 16.35
CA THR A 12 -17.56 12.31 15.45
C THR A 12 -17.89 13.78 15.35
N ALA A 13 -18.26 14.24 14.16
CA ALA A 13 -18.72 15.60 13.91
C ALA A 13 -19.91 15.52 12.94
N GLY A 14 -21.10 15.93 13.41
CA GLY A 14 -22.33 15.76 12.63
C GLY A 14 -22.53 14.29 12.22
N ARG A 15 -22.61 14.03 10.92
CA ARG A 15 -22.78 12.69 10.35
C ARG A 15 -21.47 11.98 9.98
N ALA A 16 -20.33 12.61 10.19
CA ALA A 16 -19.02 12.06 9.86
C ALA A 16 -18.27 11.60 11.12
N ALA A 17 -17.66 10.39 11.04
CA ALA A 17 -16.71 9.90 12.00
C ALA A 17 -15.29 10.04 11.43
N HIS A 18 -14.36 10.45 12.27
CA HIS A 18 -13.00 10.80 11.85
C HIS A 18 -11.97 9.93 12.53
N ILE A 19 -11.08 9.37 11.71
CA ILE A 19 -9.85 8.70 12.10
C ILE A 19 -8.70 9.62 11.74
N THR A 20 -7.94 10.09 12.73
CA THR A 20 -6.72 10.85 12.47
C THR A 20 -5.52 10.08 12.99
N LEU A 21 -4.64 9.65 12.08
CA LEU A 21 -3.38 9.05 12.45
C LEU A 21 -2.50 10.10 13.10
N ASN A 22 -2.01 9.86 14.32
CA ASN A 22 -1.39 10.89 15.16
C ASN A 22 0.01 10.52 15.63
N ARG A 23 0.87 10.13 14.70
CA ARG A 23 2.31 9.95 14.90
C ARG A 23 3.12 10.79 13.91
N PRO A 24 2.93 12.12 13.81
CA PRO A 24 3.50 12.95 12.74
C PRO A 24 5.04 12.91 12.73
N LYS A 25 5.71 12.72 13.87
CA LYS A 25 7.17 12.56 13.97
C LYS A 25 7.67 11.32 13.24
N ALA A 26 6.87 10.24 13.22
CA ALA A 26 7.14 8.98 12.52
C ALA A 26 6.40 8.88 11.18
N LEU A 27 6.00 10.01 10.55
CA LEU A 27 5.21 10.02 9.30
C LEU A 27 3.93 9.21 9.41
N ASN A 28 3.31 9.17 10.57
CA ASN A 28 2.10 8.40 10.87
C ASN A 28 2.22 6.89 10.56
N ALA A 29 3.44 6.33 10.65
CA ALA A 29 3.68 4.91 10.44
C ALA A 29 2.79 4.06 11.37
N LEU A 30 2.16 3.02 10.80
CA LEU A 30 1.20 2.17 11.48
C LEU A 30 1.89 1.23 12.47
N THR A 31 1.38 1.17 13.68
CA THR A 31 1.67 0.11 14.64
C THR A 31 0.51 -0.86 14.73
N HIS A 32 0.75 -2.05 15.29
CA HIS A 32 -0.30 -3.04 15.50
C HIS A 32 -1.47 -2.48 16.33
N ASP A 33 -1.17 -1.76 17.41
CA ASP A 33 -2.18 -1.07 18.24
C ASP A 33 -3.04 -0.09 17.44
N MET A 34 -2.46 0.68 16.50
CA MET A 34 -3.23 1.57 15.63
C MET A 34 -4.19 0.80 14.73
N VAL A 35 -3.74 -0.32 14.16
CA VAL A 35 -4.58 -1.19 13.30
C VAL A 35 -5.77 -1.72 14.07
N LEU A 36 -5.55 -2.27 15.27
CA LEU A 36 -6.61 -2.79 16.14
C LEU A 36 -7.61 -1.69 16.52
N ARG A 37 -7.11 -0.51 16.91
CA ARG A 37 -7.93 0.63 17.29
C ARG A 37 -8.80 1.15 16.14
N ILE A 38 -8.28 1.18 14.91
CA ILE A 38 -9.05 1.53 13.70
C ILE A 38 -10.13 0.48 13.45
N ALA A 39 -9.80 -0.81 13.56
CA ALA A 39 -10.75 -1.90 13.36
C ALA A 39 -11.90 -1.87 14.38
N GLU A 40 -11.62 -1.57 15.65
CA GLU A 40 -12.62 -1.38 16.69
C GLU A 40 -13.54 -0.19 16.38
N ALA A 41 -12.98 0.97 16.02
CA ALA A 41 -13.77 2.14 15.66
C ALA A 41 -14.69 1.88 14.46
N LEU A 42 -14.19 1.20 13.42
CA LEU A 42 -15.02 0.82 12.28
C LEU A 42 -16.15 -0.15 12.69
N THR A 43 -15.93 -1.03 13.68
CA THR A 43 -16.97 -1.94 14.20
C THR A 43 -18.08 -1.18 14.92
N GLU A 44 -17.71 -0.20 15.72
CA GLU A 44 -18.66 0.66 16.43
C GLU A 44 -19.49 1.48 15.44
N TRP A 45 -18.82 2.20 14.55
CA TRP A 45 -19.46 3.14 13.62
C TRP A 45 -20.28 2.46 12.52
N GLU A 46 -19.99 1.23 12.18
CA GLU A 46 -20.80 0.45 11.26
C GLU A 46 -22.25 0.31 11.76
N ARG A 47 -22.40 0.14 13.08
CA ARG A 47 -23.69 -0.06 13.76
C ARG A 47 -24.35 1.24 14.21
N ASP A 48 -23.62 2.33 14.27
CA ASP A 48 -24.14 3.64 14.70
C ASP A 48 -24.89 4.32 13.56
N PRO A 49 -26.24 4.50 13.64
CA PRO A 49 -27.03 5.16 12.61
C PRO A 49 -26.72 6.66 12.49
N ALA A 50 -26.09 7.28 13.49
CA ALA A 50 -25.71 8.69 13.43
C ALA A 50 -24.44 8.90 12.57
N VAL A 51 -23.63 7.86 12.38
CA VAL A 51 -22.46 7.91 11.49
C VAL A 51 -22.87 7.47 10.09
N GLU A 52 -22.77 8.35 9.12
CA GLU A 52 -23.08 8.05 7.73
C GLU A 52 -21.84 7.98 6.83
N THR A 53 -20.72 8.55 7.27
CA THR A 53 -19.45 8.59 6.53
C THR A 53 -18.29 8.43 7.50
N VAL A 54 -17.25 7.70 7.11
CA VAL A 54 -15.98 7.63 7.84
C VAL A 54 -14.91 8.36 7.04
N VAL A 55 -14.10 9.17 7.72
CA VAL A 55 -13.01 9.94 7.10
C VAL A 55 -11.69 9.52 7.75
N ILE A 56 -10.68 9.16 6.95
CA ILE A 56 -9.32 8.96 7.44
C ILE A 56 -8.38 10.05 6.93
N SER A 57 -7.55 10.56 7.83
CA SER A 57 -6.53 11.57 7.55
C SER A 57 -5.29 11.38 8.44
N GLY A 58 -4.20 12.08 8.13
CA GLY A 58 -2.98 12.10 8.95
C GLY A 58 -2.80 13.45 9.65
N SER A 59 -2.29 13.44 10.87
CA SER A 59 -1.84 14.64 11.56
C SER A 59 -0.49 15.12 11.02
N GLY A 60 -0.25 16.43 11.17
CA GLY A 60 0.96 17.08 10.66
C GLY A 60 0.88 17.41 9.16
N GLU A 61 1.98 17.93 8.62
CA GLU A 61 2.00 18.50 7.26
C GLU A 61 2.65 17.57 6.22
N ARG A 62 3.21 16.43 6.64
CA ARG A 62 4.04 15.59 5.76
C ARG A 62 3.26 14.53 4.98
N GLY A 63 2.10 14.13 5.45
CA GLY A 63 1.28 13.17 4.72
C GLY A 63 0.39 12.31 5.59
N LEU A 64 -0.39 11.47 4.91
CA LEU A 64 -1.32 10.55 5.56
C LEU A 64 -0.56 9.50 6.37
N CYS A 65 0.29 8.70 5.70
CA CYS A 65 1.00 7.59 6.32
C CYS A 65 2.12 7.07 5.40
N ALA A 66 3.30 6.81 5.98
CA ALA A 66 4.46 6.28 5.25
C ALA A 66 4.58 4.75 5.25
N GLY A 67 3.57 4.03 5.73
CA GLY A 67 3.55 2.57 5.80
C GLY A 67 3.52 2.02 7.22
N GLY A 68 3.79 0.73 7.38
CA GLY A 68 3.95 0.08 8.67
C GLY A 68 5.22 0.55 9.41
N ASP A 69 5.27 0.35 10.74
CA ASP A 69 6.47 0.62 11.53
C ASP A 69 7.52 -0.48 11.29
N ILE A 70 8.19 -0.37 10.12
CA ILE A 70 9.15 -1.38 9.65
C ILE A 70 10.41 -1.50 10.52
N ARG A 71 10.64 -0.57 11.45
CA ARG A 71 11.70 -0.73 12.44
C ARG A 71 11.33 -1.84 13.45
N ALA A 72 10.07 -1.89 13.87
CA ALA A 72 9.57 -2.97 14.72
C ALA A 72 9.63 -4.33 13.98
N VAL A 73 9.32 -4.36 12.67
CA VAL A 73 9.48 -5.56 11.81
C VAL A 73 10.94 -6.03 11.78
N HIS A 74 11.89 -5.11 11.60
CA HIS A 74 13.31 -5.44 11.60
C HIS A 74 13.78 -6.04 12.94
N ASP A 75 13.35 -5.43 14.05
CA ASP A 75 13.76 -5.86 15.37
C ASP A 75 13.18 -7.24 15.72
N ASP A 76 11.93 -7.50 15.37
CA ASP A 76 11.26 -8.80 15.53
C ASP A 76 11.91 -9.88 14.64
N ALA A 77 12.18 -9.58 13.37
CA ALA A 77 12.84 -10.53 12.45
C ALA A 77 14.29 -10.86 12.87
N ARG A 78 14.99 -9.95 13.57
CA ARG A 78 16.36 -10.17 14.07
C ARG A 78 16.45 -10.88 15.41
N ALA A 79 15.57 -10.57 16.32
CA ALA A 79 15.67 -10.98 17.73
C ALA A 79 14.56 -11.94 18.15
N GLY A 80 13.47 -11.99 17.42
CA GLY A 80 12.31 -12.83 17.64
C GLY A 80 12.21 -13.97 16.64
N ASP A 81 11.00 -14.52 16.57
CA ASP A 81 10.63 -15.57 15.63
C ASP A 81 9.69 -15.06 14.50
N GLY A 82 9.48 -13.74 14.42
CA GLY A 82 8.59 -13.10 13.47
C GLY A 82 7.10 -13.20 13.81
N THR A 83 6.74 -13.81 14.94
CA THR A 83 5.33 -14.03 15.33
C THR A 83 4.59 -12.72 15.54
N ALA A 84 5.20 -11.73 16.17
CA ALA A 84 4.56 -10.43 16.41
C ALA A 84 4.30 -9.69 15.08
N THR A 85 5.23 -9.75 14.15
CA THR A 85 5.08 -9.16 12.81
C THR A 85 4.00 -9.88 12.00
N ALA A 86 3.97 -11.22 12.03
CA ALA A 86 2.94 -12.00 11.35
C ALA A 86 1.53 -11.68 11.91
N ALA A 87 1.40 -11.51 13.23
CA ALA A 87 0.14 -11.09 13.85
C ALA A 87 -0.27 -9.67 13.42
N PHE A 88 0.66 -8.72 13.40
CA PHE A 88 0.43 -7.37 12.89
C PHE A 88 -0.09 -7.40 11.44
N TRP A 89 0.59 -8.08 10.53
CA TRP A 89 0.17 -8.18 9.13
C TRP A 89 -1.19 -8.88 8.97
N ARG A 90 -1.46 -9.92 9.78
CA ARG A 90 -2.77 -10.59 9.79
C ARG A 90 -3.89 -9.60 10.06
N ASP A 91 -3.80 -8.85 11.13
CA ASP A 91 -4.82 -7.90 11.52
C ASP A 91 -4.92 -6.71 10.55
N GLU A 92 -3.79 -6.24 10.02
CA GLU A 92 -3.74 -5.20 8.99
C GLU A 92 -4.44 -5.64 7.71
N TYR A 93 -4.23 -6.88 7.23
CA TYR A 93 -4.87 -7.36 6.00
C TYR A 93 -6.36 -7.63 6.19
N HIS A 94 -6.78 -8.06 7.37
CA HIS A 94 -8.20 -8.11 7.71
C HIS A 94 -8.82 -6.70 7.71
N LEU A 95 -8.11 -5.70 8.23
CA LEU A 95 -8.55 -4.31 8.20
C LEU A 95 -8.67 -3.80 6.75
N ASN A 96 -7.69 -4.09 5.89
CA ASN A 96 -7.74 -3.70 4.46
C ASN A 96 -8.94 -4.32 3.74
N ALA A 97 -9.20 -5.62 3.93
CA ALA A 97 -10.38 -6.30 3.39
C ALA A 97 -11.67 -5.67 3.92
N ARG A 98 -11.70 -5.31 5.20
CA ARG A 98 -12.86 -4.65 5.80
C ARG A 98 -13.10 -3.26 5.23
N ILE A 99 -12.07 -2.44 5.05
CA ILE A 99 -12.19 -1.10 4.44
C ILE A 99 -12.79 -1.22 3.03
N ALA A 100 -12.32 -2.17 2.23
CA ALA A 100 -12.82 -2.40 0.89
C ALA A 100 -14.31 -2.77 0.81
N ARG A 101 -14.84 -3.39 1.88
CA ARG A 101 -16.24 -3.83 1.99
C ARG A 101 -17.07 -2.99 2.97
N TYR A 102 -16.51 -1.89 3.46
CA TYR A 102 -17.19 -1.11 4.49
C TYR A 102 -18.52 -0.58 3.96
N PRO A 103 -19.65 -0.80 4.69
CA PRO A 103 -21.00 -0.53 4.17
C PRO A 103 -21.35 0.95 4.08
N LYS A 104 -20.55 1.82 4.70
CA LYS A 104 -20.70 3.27 4.63
C LYS A 104 -19.56 3.89 3.82
N PRO A 105 -19.73 5.06 3.20
CA PRO A 105 -18.64 5.76 2.55
C PRO A 105 -17.42 5.90 3.45
N TYR A 106 -16.29 5.38 2.99
CA TYR A 106 -14.98 5.50 3.62
C TYR A 106 -14.12 6.46 2.78
N VAL A 107 -13.96 7.67 3.29
CA VAL A 107 -13.29 8.78 2.61
C VAL A 107 -11.83 8.82 3.05
N ALA A 108 -10.90 8.60 2.15
CA ALA A 108 -9.47 8.69 2.42
C ALA A 108 -8.90 10.02 1.90
N VAL A 109 -8.37 10.84 2.81
CA VAL A 109 -7.64 12.08 2.47
C VAL A 109 -6.17 11.72 2.28
N MET A 110 -5.81 11.42 1.03
CA MET A 110 -4.48 10.95 0.62
C MET A 110 -3.55 12.13 0.32
N ASP A 111 -3.42 13.07 1.25
CA ASP A 111 -2.61 14.27 1.09
C ASP A 111 -1.16 14.02 1.55
N GLY A 112 -0.16 14.51 0.83
CA GLY A 112 1.27 14.29 1.10
C GLY A 112 1.70 12.83 0.89
N ILE A 113 2.52 12.28 1.79
CA ILE A 113 3.07 10.93 1.71
C ILE A 113 1.99 9.87 2.00
N VAL A 114 1.84 8.89 1.08
CA VAL A 114 0.94 7.74 1.17
C VAL A 114 1.67 6.52 0.63
N MET A 115 2.23 5.68 1.50
CA MET A 115 3.09 4.57 1.09
C MET A 115 2.82 3.30 1.87
N GLY A 116 3.06 2.14 1.25
CA GLY A 116 2.92 0.82 1.91
C GLY A 116 1.59 0.69 2.65
N GLY A 117 1.60 0.40 3.96
CA GLY A 117 0.39 0.35 4.80
C GLY A 117 -0.50 1.60 4.72
N GLY A 118 0.08 2.78 4.38
CA GLY A 118 -0.69 4.00 4.10
C GLY A 118 -1.59 3.87 2.86
N VAL A 119 -1.13 3.15 1.84
CA VAL A 119 -1.98 2.77 0.68
C VAL A 119 -3.06 1.79 1.13
N GLY A 120 -2.73 0.81 1.98
CA GLY A 120 -3.67 -0.19 2.49
C GLY A 120 -4.87 0.41 3.22
N ILE A 121 -4.65 1.38 4.10
CA ILE A 121 -5.73 2.03 4.86
C ILE A 121 -6.46 3.13 4.08
N SER A 122 -6.03 3.45 2.87
CA SER A 122 -6.61 4.53 2.06
C SER A 122 -7.14 4.07 0.70
N ALA A 123 -6.32 3.37 -0.10
CA ALA A 123 -6.66 3.07 -1.49
C ALA A 123 -7.75 1.99 -1.66
N HIS A 124 -8.16 1.32 -0.58
CA HIS A 124 -9.33 0.44 -0.55
C HIS A 124 -10.62 1.16 -0.18
N GLY A 125 -10.54 2.43 0.23
CA GLY A 125 -11.72 3.25 0.53
C GLY A 125 -12.60 3.51 -0.68
N SER A 126 -13.87 3.78 -0.44
CA SER A 126 -14.85 4.05 -1.50
C SER A 126 -14.75 5.45 -2.11
N VAL A 127 -14.08 6.39 -1.43
CA VAL A 127 -13.83 7.77 -1.91
C VAL A 127 -12.40 8.16 -1.56
N ARG A 128 -11.54 8.26 -2.57
CA ARG A 128 -10.11 8.48 -2.40
C ARG A 128 -9.70 9.81 -3.01
N VAL A 129 -9.27 10.74 -2.15
CA VAL A 129 -8.96 12.13 -2.51
C VAL A 129 -7.47 12.36 -2.47
N VAL A 130 -6.89 12.81 -3.59
CA VAL A 130 -5.49 13.21 -3.72
C VAL A 130 -5.37 14.72 -3.96
N THR A 131 -4.19 15.28 -3.64
CA THR A 131 -3.88 16.69 -3.78
C THR A 131 -2.60 16.88 -4.61
N GLU A 132 -2.23 18.12 -4.90
CA GLU A 132 -0.94 18.45 -5.53
C GLU A 132 0.27 18.02 -4.68
N ARG A 133 0.07 17.77 -3.39
CA ARG A 133 1.10 17.32 -2.46
C ARG A 133 1.24 15.81 -2.41
N SER A 134 0.25 15.07 -2.91
CA SER A 134 0.21 13.60 -2.83
C SER A 134 1.45 12.96 -3.46
N ARG A 135 2.00 11.98 -2.73
CA ARG A 135 3.12 11.13 -3.15
C ARG A 135 2.76 9.70 -2.77
N VAL A 136 2.23 8.96 -3.75
CA VAL A 136 1.74 7.59 -3.55
C VAL A 136 2.79 6.60 -4.05
N ALA A 137 3.12 5.58 -3.27
CA ALA A 137 4.08 4.55 -3.67
C ALA A 137 3.89 3.22 -2.93
N MET A 138 4.36 2.15 -3.58
CA MET A 138 4.61 0.84 -2.97
C MET A 138 6.13 0.54 -3.09
N PRO A 139 6.97 1.03 -2.14
CA PRO A 139 8.42 1.02 -2.28
C PRO A 139 9.09 -0.28 -1.77
N GLU A 140 8.35 -1.33 -1.52
CA GLU A 140 8.72 -2.54 -0.78
C GLU A 140 9.93 -3.26 -1.39
N THR A 141 10.07 -3.28 -2.73
CA THR A 141 11.24 -3.90 -3.41
C THR A 141 12.57 -3.28 -3.00
N GLY A 142 12.55 -2.01 -2.54
CA GLY A 142 13.72 -1.29 -2.04
C GLY A 142 14.17 -1.71 -0.64
N ILE A 143 13.34 -2.47 0.07
CA ILE A 143 13.65 -3.03 1.39
C ILE A 143 13.66 -4.57 1.40
N GLY A 144 13.77 -5.21 0.22
CA GLY A 144 13.78 -6.67 0.13
C GLY A 144 12.43 -7.33 0.38
N PHE A 145 11.34 -6.59 0.20
CA PHE A 145 9.96 -7.01 0.40
C PHE A 145 9.16 -6.91 -0.91
N ALA A 146 7.94 -7.36 -0.93
CA ALA A 146 7.02 -7.21 -2.05
C ALA A 146 5.84 -6.31 -1.63
N PRO A 147 5.19 -5.59 -2.55
CA PRO A 147 3.92 -4.92 -2.27
C PRO A 147 2.91 -5.87 -1.65
N ASP A 148 2.33 -5.45 -0.54
CA ASP A 148 1.38 -6.18 0.30
C ASP A 148 0.11 -5.36 0.54
N ILE A 149 -0.67 -5.62 1.54
CA ILE A 149 -1.87 -4.85 1.95
C ILE A 149 -2.94 -4.72 0.85
N GLY A 150 -3.04 -5.67 -0.06
CA GLY A 150 -3.85 -5.57 -1.29
C GLY A 150 -3.19 -4.73 -2.38
N GLY A 151 -1.92 -4.34 -2.20
CA GLY A 151 -1.18 -3.51 -3.15
C GLY A 151 -0.98 -4.19 -4.50
N THR A 152 -0.69 -5.50 -4.53
CA THR A 152 -0.58 -6.22 -5.80
C THR A 152 -1.93 -6.34 -6.52
N TYR A 153 -3.06 -6.38 -5.79
CA TYR A 153 -4.39 -6.29 -6.39
C TYR A 153 -4.62 -4.94 -7.04
N LEU A 154 -4.43 -3.85 -6.30
CA LEU A 154 -4.61 -2.48 -6.82
C LEU A 154 -3.72 -2.22 -8.04
N LEU A 155 -2.44 -2.61 -7.97
CA LEU A 155 -1.49 -2.43 -9.07
C LEU A 155 -1.81 -3.36 -10.28
N ALA A 156 -2.36 -4.55 -10.03
CA ALA A 156 -2.80 -5.44 -11.11
C ALA A 156 -3.99 -4.90 -11.92
N LEU A 157 -4.81 -4.01 -11.32
CA LEU A 157 -5.93 -3.34 -11.97
C LEU A 157 -5.53 -2.10 -12.77
N ALA A 158 -4.31 -1.57 -12.56
CA ALA A 158 -3.83 -0.41 -13.30
C ALA A 158 -3.74 -0.69 -14.81
N PRO A 159 -3.97 0.33 -15.67
CA PRO A 159 -3.97 0.14 -17.12
C PRO A 159 -2.64 -0.39 -17.67
N GLY A 160 -2.72 -1.40 -18.54
CA GLY A 160 -1.56 -2.00 -19.21
C GLY A 160 -0.56 -2.57 -18.19
N GLU A 161 0.70 -2.17 -18.28
CA GLU A 161 1.77 -2.58 -17.40
C GLU A 161 2.20 -1.49 -16.40
N LEU A 162 1.43 -0.38 -16.29
CA LEU A 162 1.74 0.70 -15.35
C LEU A 162 1.86 0.18 -13.91
N GLY A 163 0.95 -0.71 -13.49
CA GLY A 163 1.01 -1.28 -12.15
C GLY A 163 2.22 -2.20 -11.93
N THR A 164 2.61 -2.99 -12.94
CA THR A 164 3.83 -3.81 -12.87
C THR A 164 5.07 -2.91 -12.77
N HIS A 165 5.12 -1.82 -13.53
CA HIS A 165 6.19 -0.83 -13.45
C HIS A 165 6.30 -0.24 -12.04
N LEU A 166 5.19 0.22 -11.47
CA LEU A 166 5.16 0.81 -10.12
C LEU A 166 5.55 -0.21 -9.04
N ALA A 167 5.04 -1.46 -9.15
CA ALA A 167 5.35 -2.52 -8.21
C ALA A 167 6.85 -2.85 -8.15
N LEU A 168 7.50 -2.94 -9.31
CA LEU A 168 8.91 -3.33 -9.39
C LEU A 168 9.85 -2.16 -9.06
N THR A 169 9.53 -0.95 -9.52
CA THR A 169 10.39 0.23 -9.29
C THR A 169 10.24 0.82 -7.90
N GLY A 170 9.06 0.70 -7.29
CA GLY A 170 8.70 1.44 -6.08
C GLY A 170 8.61 2.95 -6.31
N ALA A 171 8.36 3.37 -7.55
CA ALA A 171 8.34 4.79 -7.91
C ALA A 171 7.20 5.53 -7.21
N GLN A 172 7.50 6.75 -6.77
CA GLN A 172 6.50 7.66 -6.23
C GLN A 172 5.76 8.36 -7.37
N ILE A 173 4.45 8.38 -7.30
CA ILE A 173 3.59 9.06 -8.27
C ILE A 173 2.79 10.18 -7.62
N GLY A 174 2.47 11.20 -8.41
CA GLY A 174 1.61 12.31 -8.02
C GLY A 174 0.13 12.01 -8.24
N ALA A 175 -0.69 13.02 -7.98
CA ALA A 175 -2.15 12.91 -8.05
C ALA A 175 -2.68 12.39 -9.38
N ALA A 176 -2.25 12.96 -10.52
CA ALA A 176 -2.76 12.57 -11.82
C ALA A 176 -2.43 11.11 -12.17
N ASP A 177 -1.23 10.66 -11.81
CA ASP A 177 -0.82 9.27 -12.06
C ASP A 177 -1.50 8.30 -11.10
N ALA A 178 -1.80 8.72 -9.85
CA ALA A 178 -2.61 7.93 -8.93
C ALA A 178 -4.04 7.76 -9.44
N LEU A 179 -4.65 8.82 -10.01
CA LEU A 179 -5.96 8.74 -10.69
C LEU A 179 -5.87 7.82 -11.91
N LEU A 180 -4.85 7.96 -12.75
CA LEU A 180 -4.66 7.13 -13.96
C LEU A 180 -4.53 5.64 -13.60
N CYS A 181 -3.83 5.33 -12.50
CA CYS A 181 -3.61 3.96 -12.05
C CYS A 181 -4.77 3.39 -11.21
N GLY A 182 -5.84 4.16 -10.95
CA GLY A 182 -6.98 3.72 -10.14
C GLY A 182 -6.68 3.62 -8.64
N LEU A 183 -5.62 4.29 -8.17
CA LEU A 183 -5.27 4.38 -6.76
C LEU A 183 -5.98 5.52 -6.02
N ALA A 184 -6.63 6.42 -6.77
CA ALA A 184 -7.44 7.53 -6.26
C ALA A 184 -8.61 7.81 -7.20
N ASP A 185 -9.62 8.57 -6.70
CA ASP A 185 -10.84 8.89 -7.44
C ASP A 185 -10.95 10.37 -7.78
N HIS A 186 -10.51 11.24 -6.87
CA HIS A 186 -10.75 12.68 -6.97
C HIS A 186 -9.49 13.48 -6.66
N TYR A 187 -9.29 14.53 -7.45
CA TYR A 187 -8.29 15.55 -7.13
C TYR A 187 -8.96 16.77 -6.50
N MET A 188 -8.40 17.25 -5.40
CA MET A 188 -8.76 18.51 -4.76
C MET A 188 -7.49 19.27 -4.39
N PRO A 189 -7.44 20.61 -4.56
CA PRO A 189 -6.34 21.40 -3.99
C PRO A 189 -6.23 21.18 -2.47
N SER A 190 -5.03 21.04 -1.94
CA SER A 190 -4.84 20.86 -0.49
C SER A 190 -5.48 21.95 0.36
N ALA A 191 -5.55 23.17 -0.16
CA ALA A 191 -6.23 24.29 0.47
C ALA A 191 -7.74 24.07 0.65
N ALA A 192 -8.38 23.22 -0.16
CA ALA A 192 -9.81 22.93 -0.07
C ALA A 192 -10.13 21.83 0.97
N LEU A 193 -9.16 21.02 1.38
CA LEU A 193 -9.39 19.84 2.21
C LEU A 193 -10.09 20.15 3.53
N ARG A 194 -9.74 21.27 4.19
CA ARG A 194 -10.38 21.66 5.44
C ARG A 194 -11.88 21.89 5.28
N HIS A 195 -12.28 22.54 4.20
CA HIS A 195 -13.70 22.80 3.91
C HIS A 195 -14.40 21.52 3.45
N PHE A 196 -13.76 20.71 2.61
CA PHE A 196 -14.27 19.41 2.21
C PHE A 196 -14.59 18.51 3.41
N VAL A 197 -13.63 18.38 4.34
CA VAL A 197 -13.81 17.57 5.55
C VAL A 197 -14.92 18.13 6.46
N ALA A 198 -15.04 19.45 6.56
CA ALA A 198 -16.14 20.08 7.30
C ALA A 198 -17.52 19.83 6.65
N ASP A 199 -17.59 19.88 5.33
CA ASP A 199 -18.83 19.60 4.58
C ASP A 199 -19.31 18.15 4.76
N LEU A 200 -18.41 17.19 4.97
CA LEU A 200 -18.78 15.78 5.25
C LEU A 200 -19.57 15.61 6.56
N ALA A 201 -19.44 16.53 7.50
CA ALA A 201 -20.24 16.54 8.72
C ALA A 201 -21.69 16.99 8.50
N GLU A 202 -21.96 17.72 7.41
CA GLU A 202 -23.24 18.41 7.17
C GLU A 202 -24.03 17.81 5.99
N MET A 203 -23.37 17.20 5.01
CA MET A 203 -23.99 16.74 3.77
C MET A 203 -23.47 15.37 3.30
N PRO A 204 -24.21 14.69 2.39
CA PRO A 204 -23.73 13.45 1.76
C PRO A 204 -22.41 13.63 1.03
N VAL A 205 -21.61 12.56 1.01
CA VAL A 205 -20.24 12.58 0.44
C VAL A 205 -20.21 13.01 -1.01
N GLU A 206 -21.20 12.60 -1.81
CA GLU A 206 -21.28 12.96 -3.23
C GLU A 206 -21.44 14.46 -3.44
N GLN A 207 -22.21 15.13 -2.57
CA GLN A 207 -22.39 16.59 -2.62
C GLN A 207 -21.12 17.32 -2.18
N ALA A 208 -20.47 16.85 -1.11
CA ALA A 208 -19.19 17.42 -0.66
C ALA A 208 -18.11 17.26 -1.74
N VAL A 209 -17.99 16.07 -2.36
CA VAL A 209 -17.05 15.84 -3.48
C VAL A 209 -17.35 16.79 -4.64
N ALA A 210 -18.59 16.85 -5.11
CA ALA A 210 -18.97 17.71 -6.25
C ALA A 210 -18.66 19.21 -6.04
N ARG A 211 -18.65 19.66 -4.77
CA ARG A 211 -18.34 21.05 -4.42
C ARG A 211 -16.85 21.38 -4.51
N HIS A 212 -15.96 20.40 -4.26
CA HIS A 212 -14.54 20.64 -4.09
C HIS A 212 -13.65 20.00 -5.15
N VAL A 213 -14.15 19.02 -5.92
CA VAL A 213 -13.38 18.33 -6.97
C VAL A 213 -12.94 19.31 -8.06
N GLN A 214 -11.72 19.17 -8.53
CA GLN A 214 -11.14 19.94 -9.62
C GLN A 214 -10.38 19.03 -10.60
N PRO A 215 -10.13 19.48 -11.84
CA PRO A 215 -9.22 18.79 -12.74
C PRO A 215 -7.82 18.69 -12.13
N SER A 216 -7.20 17.48 -12.20
CA SER A 216 -5.83 17.31 -11.72
C SER A 216 -4.82 17.98 -12.65
N PRO A 217 -3.67 18.43 -12.14
CA PRO A 217 -2.52 18.75 -12.96
C PRO A 217 -2.10 17.55 -13.82
N PRO A 218 -1.36 17.75 -14.93
CA PRO A 218 -0.89 16.63 -15.77
C PRO A 218 0.06 15.70 -14.99
N GLY A 219 0.01 14.39 -15.32
CA GLY A 219 0.92 13.36 -14.81
C GLY A 219 2.02 13.01 -15.82
N GLU A 220 2.91 12.12 -15.41
CA GLU A 220 4.05 11.69 -16.24
C GLU A 220 3.81 10.31 -16.89
N LEU A 221 3.08 9.42 -16.22
CA LEU A 221 2.94 8.03 -16.65
C LEU A 221 2.18 7.88 -17.97
N ALA A 222 1.22 8.76 -18.25
CA ALA A 222 0.49 8.73 -19.51
C ALA A 222 1.43 8.86 -20.73
N GLY A 223 2.44 9.74 -20.66
CA GLY A 223 3.42 9.92 -21.70
C GLY A 223 4.49 8.81 -21.79
N ARG A 224 4.60 7.99 -20.73
CA ARG A 224 5.57 6.88 -20.65
C ARG A 224 4.94 5.52 -20.94
N ARG A 225 3.63 5.45 -21.09
CA ARG A 225 2.86 4.21 -21.18
C ARG A 225 3.32 3.29 -22.29
N GLU A 226 3.64 3.82 -23.47
CA GLU A 226 4.02 3.03 -24.64
C GLU A 226 5.23 2.15 -24.35
N TRP A 227 6.32 2.73 -23.86
CA TRP A 227 7.53 1.95 -23.55
C TRP A 227 7.36 1.08 -22.28
N ILE A 228 6.55 1.53 -21.30
CA ILE A 228 6.24 0.73 -20.12
C ILE A 228 5.51 -0.54 -20.56
N ASP A 229 4.43 -0.43 -21.32
CA ASP A 229 3.67 -1.58 -21.79
C ASP A 229 4.55 -2.53 -22.62
N ALA A 230 5.40 -2.00 -23.52
CA ALA A 230 6.28 -2.82 -24.35
C ALA A 230 7.35 -3.58 -23.55
N CYS A 231 7.98 -2.91 -22.57
CA CYS A 231 9.07 -3.49 -21.81
C CYS A 231 8.59 -4.47 -20.72
N TYR A 232 7.52 -4.10 -20.01
CA TYR A 232 7.01 -4.87 -18.86
C TYR A 232 6.04 -6.01 -19.24
N ALA A 233 5.69 -6.19 -20.50
CA ALA A 233 4.88 -7.33 -20.96
C ALA A 233 5.59 -8.70 -20.79
N ALA A 234 6.88 -8.73 -20.45
CA ALA A 234 7.62 -9.96 -20.20
C ALA A 234 7.29 -10.58 -18.83
N ASP A 235 7.37 -11.92 -18.76
CA ASP A 235 7.12 -12.69 -17.54
C ASP A 235 8.39 -12.96 -16.70
N ARG A 236 9.53 -12.39 -17.10
CA ARG A 236 10.82 -12.51 -16.40
C ARG A 236 11.44 -11.12 -16.21
N VAL A 237 11.93 -10.88 -15.00
CA VAL A 237 12.54 -9.59 -14.65
C VAL A 237 13.79 -9.31 -15.50
N GLU A 238 14.59 -10.34 -15.77
CA GLU A 238 15.78 -10.22 -16.62
C GLU A 238 15.42 -9.73 -18.03
N GLU A 239 14.33 -10.22 -18.58
CA GLU A 239 13.85 -9.82 -19.90
C GLU A 239 13.28 -8.39 -19.87
N ILE A 240 12.58 -7.99 -18.81
CA ILE A 240 12.14 -6.60 -18.60
C ILE A 240 13.35 -5.67 -18.59
N VAL A 241 14.37 -5.97 -17.79
CA VAL A 241 15.60 -5.16 -17.70
C VAL A 241 16.29 -5.08 -19.06
N ARG A 242 16.40 -6.20 -19.79
CA ARG A 242 17.00 -6.23 -21.13
C ARG A 242 16.24 -5.34 -22.11
N ARG A 243 14.90 -5.38 -22.10
CA ARG A 243 14.05 -4.54 -22.97
C ARG A 243 14.19 -3.06 -22.64
N LEU A 244 14.20 -2.71 -21.35
CA LEU A 244 14.39 -1.35 -20.90
C LEU A 244 15.73 -0.76 -21.38
N PHE A 245 16.84 -1.51 -21.27
CA PHE A 245 18.14 -1.05 -21.80
C PHE A 245 18.16 -0.94 -23.33
N ALA A 246 17.42 -1.79 -24.03
CA ALA A 246 17.36 -1.81 -25.49
C ALA A 246 16.41 -0.78 -26.10
N HIS A 247 15.53 -0.16 -25.30
CA HIS A 247 14.43 0.68 -25.81
C HIS A 247 14.93 2.00 -26.46
N GLY A 248 16.03 2.57 -25.96
CA GLY A 248 16.59 3.82 -26.48
C GLY A 248 16.03 5.09 -25.82
N ASP A 249 14.98 5.01 -25.02
CA ASP A 249 14.48 6.13 -24.20
C ASP A 249 15.35 6.27 -22.93
N PRO A 250 15.87 7.46 -22.61
CA PRO A 250 16.65 7.66 -21.40
C PRO A 250 15.93 7.26 -20.12
N ALA A 251 14.61 7.54 -20.00
CA ALA A 251 13.82 7.18 -18.83
C ALA A 251 13.66 5.66 -18.67
N ALA A 252 13.61 4.91 -19.79
CA ALA A 252 13.60 3.45 -19.74
C ALA A 252 14.95 2.92 -19.23
N LYS A 253 16.07 3.49 -19.67
CA LYS A 253 17.41 3.14 -19.18
C LYS A 253 17.57 3.42 -17.69
N ASP A 254 17.21 4.62 -17.24
CA ASP A 254 17.26 5.01 -15.82
C ASP A 254 16.39 4.07 -14.95
N THR A 255 15.26 3.63 -15.51
CA THR A 255 14.39 2.64 -14.87
C THR A 255 15.08 1.29 -14.74
N ALA A 256 15.76 0.80 -15.78
CA ALA A 256 16.53 -0.45 -15.70
C ALA A 256 17.62 -0.37 -14.63
N GLU A 257 18.36 0.73 -14.57
CA GLU A 257 19.37 0.98 -13.54
C GLU A 257 18.74 0.99 -12.13
N THR A 258 17.57 1.61 -11.98
CA THR A 258 16.79 1.59 -10.72
C THR A 258 16.41 0.18 -10.31
N LEU A 259 15.89 -0.65 -11.22
CA LEU A 259 15.53 -2.05 -10.91
C LEU A 259 16.74 -2.83 -10.40
N LEU A 260 17.92 -2.63 -10.99
CA LEU A 260 19.14 -3.33 -10.57
C LEU A 260 19.66 -2.93 -9.19
N THR A 261 19.12 -1.88 -8.57
CA THR A 261 19.41 -1.53 -7.16
C THR A 261 18.54 -2.27 -6.16
N LYS A 262 17.44 -2.87 -6.61
CA LYS A 262 16.45 -3.56 -5.76
C LYS A 262 16.89 -4.99 -5.45
N SER A 263 16.27 -5.60 -4.41
CA SER A 263 16.47 -7.02 -4.14
C SER A 263 16.08 -7.88 -5.34
N PRO A 264 16.98 -8.73 -5.88
CA PRO A 264 16.65 -9.63 -6.98
C PRO A 264 15.51 -10.60 -6.64
N THR A 265 15.47 -11.09 -5.42
CA THR A 265 14.39 -11.96 -4.92
C THR A 265 13.08 -11.20 -4.86
N ALA A 266 13.07 -10.02 -4.25
CA ALA A 266 11.86 -9.19 -4.14
C ALA A 266 11.29 -8.82 -5.51
N LEU A 267 12.13 -8.46 -6.49
CA LEU A 267 11.68 -8.17 -7.86
C LEU A 267 10.96 -9.37 -8.49
N LYS A 268 11.54 -10.57 -8.42
CA LYS A 268 10.93 -11.77 -9.03
C LYS A 268 9.65 -12.19 -8.31
N VAL A 269 9.64 -12.13 -6.99
CA VAL A 269 8.44 -12.41 -6.17
C VAL A 269 7.35 -11.40 -6.48
N THR A 270 7.68 -10.10 -6.55
CA THR A 270 6.72 -9.03 -6.89
C THR A 270 6.12 -9.22 -8.27
N LEU A 271 6.93 -9.51 -9.30
CA LEU A 271 6.42 -9.78 -10.64
C LEU A 271 5.44 -10.97 -10.64
N ALA A 272 5.82 -12.07 -9.97
CA ALA A 272 4.97 -13.25 -9.85
C ALA A 272 3.67 -12.92 -9.09
N ALA A 273 3.74 -12.13 -8.02
CA ALA A 273 2.58 -11.73 -7.22
C ALA A 273 1.59 -10.88 -8.04
N VAL A 274 2.05 -9.86 -8.78
CA VAL A 274 1.20 -9.03 -9.64
C VAL A 274 0.58 -9.86 -10.76
N ARG A 275 1.34 -10.75 -11.41
CA ARG A 275 0.80 -11.64 -12.45
C ARG A 275 -0.28 -12.59 -11.91
N ARG A 276 -0.09 -13.08 -10.67
CA ARG A 276 -1.08 -13.94 -9.99
C ARG A 276 -2.31 -13.12 -9.56
N ALA A 277 -2.13 -11.91 -9.04
CA ALA A 277 -3.22 -11.03 -8.63
C ALA A 277 -4.19 -10.74 -9.79
N ARG A 278 -3.66 -10.50 -11.02
CA ARG A 278 -4.51 -10.37 -12.24
C ARG A 278 -5.38 -11.60 -12.49
N ARG A 279 -4.88 -12.80 -12.22
CA ARG A 279 -5.64 -14.05 -12.41
C ARG A 279 -6.63 -14.33 -11.28
N LEU A 280 -6.28 -13.97 -10.05
CA LEU A 280 -7.15 -14.13 -8.89
C LEU A 280 -8.37 -13.19 -8.97
N GLY A 281 -8.21 -11.98 -9.48
CA GLY A 281 -9.29 -11.06 -9.85
C GLY A 281 -10.14 -10.53 -8.69
N ALA A 282 -9.80 -10.84 -7.42
CA ALA A 282 -10.50 -10.36 -6.23
C ALA A 282 -9.49 -10.05 -5.11
N LEU A 283 -9.86 -9.13 -4.21
CA LEU A 283 -8.97 -8.63 -3.17
C LEU A 283 -8.60 -9.72 -2.16
N GLU A 284 -9.56 -10.47 -1.64
CA GLU A 284 -9.35 -11.41 -0.55
C GLU A 284 -8.37 -12.54 -0.91
N PRO A 285 -8.50 -13.24 -2.05
CA PRO A 285 -7.49 -14.24 -2.42
C PRO A 285 -6.13 -13.63 -2.74
N VAL A 286 -6.08 -12.33 -3.09
CA VAL A 286 -4.79 -11.63 -3.25
C VAL A 286 -4.18 -11.32 -1.89
N LEU A 287 -4.95 -10.87 -0.90
CA LEU A 287 -4.48 -10.67 0.48
C LEU A 287 -3.98 -12.00 1.09
N ASP A 288 -4.68 -13.12 0.86
CA ASP A 288 -4.21 -14.45 1.27
C ASP A 288 -2.85 -14.78 0.63
N GLN A 289 -2.68 -14.50 -0.66
CA GLN A 289 -1.41 -14.66 -1.35
C GLN A 289 -0.32 -13.75 -0.76
N GLU A 290 -0.63 -12.48 -0.55
CA GLU A 290 0.32 -11.50 -0.02
C GLU A 290 0.73 -11.87 1.41
N TYR A 291 -0.18 -12.39 2.23
CA TYR A 291 0.15 -12.87 3.57
C TYR A 291 1.16 -14.02 3.54
N ARG A 292 1.02 -14.98 2.61
CA ARG A 292 2.03 -16.05 2.40
C ARG A 292 3.37 -15.45 2.03
N VAL A 293 3.40 -14.50 1.08
CA VAL A 293 4.61 -13.81 0.64
C VAL A 293 5.27 -13.06 1.79
N SER A 294 4.50 -12.36 2.60
CA SER A 294 4.98 -11.59 3.75
C SER A 294 5.55 -12.47 4.84
N CYS A 295 4.87 -13.57 5.19
CA CYS A 295 5.38 -14.55 6.16
C CYS A 295 6.67 -15.23 5.66
N ALA A 296 6.76 -15.54 4.37
CA ALA A 296 7.99 -16.08 3.79
C ALA A 296 9.15 -15.08 3.80
N ALA A 297 8.85 -13.79 3.61
CA ALA A 297 9.85 -12.73 3.64
C ALA A 297 10.52 -12.56 5.01
N LEU A 298 9.83 -12.87 6.12
CA LEU A 298 10.42 -12.87 7.47
C LEU A 298 11.63 -13.79 7.59
N ASN A 299 11.66 -14.86 6.78
CA ASN A 299 12.77 -15.82 6.72
C ASN A 299 13.78 -15.49 5.62
N SER A 300 13.60 -14.37 4.91
CA SER A 300 14.52 -13.91 3.86
C SER A 300 15.56 -12.95 4.43
N PRO A 301 16.85 -13.12 4.14
CA PRO A 301 17.88 -12.19 4.59
C PRO A 301 17.67 -10.78 4.02
N ASP A 302 17.05 -10.65 2.86
CA ASP A 302 16.88 -9.37 2.15
C ASP A 302 15.94 -8.40 2.88
N LEU A 303 14.93 -8.89 3.59
CA LEU A 303 14.03 -8.02 4.38
C LEU A 303 14.80 -7.31 5.50
N VAL A 304 15.56 -8.06 6.29
CA VAL A 304 16.36 -7.50 7.40
C VAL A 304 17.41 -6.55 6.87
N GLU A 305 18.14 -6.96 5.83
CA GLU A 305 19.19 -6.15 5.20
C GLU A 305 18.64 -4.89 4.55
N GLY A 306 17.53 -4.98 3.84
CA GLY A 306 16.91 -3.83 3.19
C GLY A 306 16.43 -2.80 4.21
N ILE A 307 15.76 -3.23 5.28
CA ILE A 307 15.34 -2.34 6.36
C ILE A 307 16.56 -1.72 7.06
N ARG A 308 17.62 -2.52 7.33
CA ARG A 308 18.87 -2.01 7.87
C ARG A 308 19.39 -0.85 7.03
N ALA A 309 19.57 -1.09 5.72
CA ALA A 309 20.18 -0.13 4.81
C ALA A 309 19.36 1.16 4.64
N GLN A 310 18.02 1.05 4.59
CA GLN A 310 17.16 2.20 4.31
C GLN A 310 16.73 2.97 5.57
N ILE A 311 16.56 2.30 6.71
CA ILE A 311 15.87 2.87 7.87
C ILE A 311 16.75 2.90 9.12
N VAL A 312 17.52 1.85 9.38
CA VAL A 312 18.35 1.75 10.61
C VAL A 312 19.64 2.52 10.42
N ASP A 313 20.51 2.07 9.52
CA ASP A 313 21.83 2.65 9.25
C ASP A 313 21.76 3.83 8.27
N LYS A 314 20.78 3.80 7.35
CA LYS A 314 20.55 4.82 6.31
C LYS A 314 21.72 5.00 5.36
N ASP A 315 22.55 3.98 5.21
CA ASP A 315 23.69 3.98 4.27
C ASP A 315 23.23 3.80 2.80
N ARG A 316 21.97 3.35 2.59
CA ARG A 316 21.35 3.10 1.28
C ARG A 316 22.16 2.15 0.40
N ASN A 317 22.91 1.26 1.02
CA ASN A 317 23.77 0.29 0.34
C ASN A 317 23.46 -1.13 0.84
N PRO A 318 22.29 -1.69 0.46
CA PRO A 318 21.92 -3.04 0.84
C PRO A 318 22.81 -4.08 0.15
N ARG A 319 23.09 -5.18 0.85
CA ARG A 319 23.83 -6.34 0.35
C ARG A 319 22.85 -7.49 0.15
N TRP A 320 22.25 -7.54 -1.03
CA TRP A 320 21.24 -8.55 -1.35
C TRP A 320 21.83 -9.95 -1.42
N SER A 321 21.03 -10.95 -1.02
CA SER A 321 21.41 -12.37 -1.08
C SER A 321 20.20 -13.23 -1.49
N PRO A 322 20.19 -13.75 -2.73
CA PRO A 322 21.19 -13.68 -3.82
C PRO A 322 21.46 -12.25 -4.34
N ALA A 323 22.69 -12.03 -4.83
CA ALA A 323 23.14 -10.70 -5.26
C ALA A 323 22.64 -10.32 -6.67
N THR A 324 22.30 -11.27 -7.51
CA THR A 324 21.91 -11.05 -8.91
C THR A 324 20.62 -11.77 -9.28
N LEU A 325 19.91 -11.24 -10.29
CA LEU A 325 18.69 -11.87 -10.80
C LEU A 325 18.94 -13.32 -11.29
N GLY A 326 20.09 -13.59 -11.91
CA GLY A 326 20.41 -14.91 -12.43
C GLY A 326 20.58 -16.00 -11.35
N GLU A 327 20.86 -15.61 -10.12
CA GLU A 327 21.03 -16.54 -8.99
C GLU A 327 19.71 -16.92 -8.32
N VAL A 328 18.64 -16.14 -8.52
CA VAL A 328 17.31 -16.44 -7.98
C VAL A 328 16.58 -17.41 -8.89
N THR A 329 16.32 -18.62 -8.42
CA THR A 329 15.63 -19.67 -9.18
C THR A 329 14.11 -19.55 -9.10
N ASP A 330 13.39 -20.19 -10.01
CA ASP A 330 11.93 -20.27 -9.96
C ASP A 330 11.45 -21.03 -8.70
N ALA A 331 12.24 -21.96 -8.18
CA ALA A 331 11.96 -22.67 -6.92
C ALA A 331 12.09 -21.73 -5.72
N ASP A 332 13.03 -20.80 -5.73
CA ASP A 332 13.16 -19.77 -4.69
C ASP A 332 11.94 -18.86 -4.66
N VAL A 333 11.48 -18.43 -5.83
CA VAL A 333 10.24 -17.61 -5.95
C VAL A 333 9.02 -18.42 -5.49
N ALA A 334 8.90 -19.68 -5.91
CA ALA A 334 7.73 -20.50 -5.57
C ALA A 334 7.55 -20.71 -4.06
N ARG A 335 8.63 -20.73 -3.28
CA ARG A 335 8.58 -20.86 -1.80
C ARG A 335 7.83 -19.72 -1.13
N PHE A 336 7.84 -18.51 -1.68
CA PHE A 336 7.09 -17.39 -1.13
C PHE A 336 5.57 -17.54 -1.25
N PHE A 337 5.10 -18.42 -2.11
CA PHE A 337 3.68 -18.69 -2.34
C PHE A 337 3.22 -20.01 -1.74
N ALA A 338 4.08 -20.68 -0.99
CA ALA A 338 3.76 -21.95 -0.36
C ALA A 338 2.63 -21.77 0.68
N PRO A 339 1.68 -22.72 0.75
CA PRO A 339 0.62 -22.68 1.75
C PRO A 339 1.16 -22.67 3.18
N LEU A 340 0.52 -21.90 4.05
CA LEU A 340 0.86 -21.78 5.48
C LEU A 340 0.09 -22.78 6.37
N GLY A 341 -0.75 -23.65 5.77
CA GLY A 341 -1.55 -24.61 6.52
C GLY A 341 -2.54 -23.93 7.48
N GLU A 342 -2.48 -24.28 8.76
CA GLU A 342 -3.34 -23.69 9.79
C GLU A 342 -3.10 -22.19 10.05
N HIS A 343 -1.99 -21.65 9.52
CA HIS A 343 -1.62 -20.25 9.66
C HIS A 343 -2.02 -19.37 8.48
N GLU A 344 -2.85 -19.88 7.56
CA GLU A 344 -3.40 -19.07 6.46
C GLU A 344 -4.14 -17.84 6.99
N LEU A 345 -4.18 -16.76 6.22
CA LEU A 345 -4.98 -15.58 6.56
C LEU A 345 -6.46 -15.95 6.64
N GLY A 346 -6.93 -16.69 5.62
CA GLY A 346 -8.26 -17.32 5.62
C GLY A 346 -9.41 -16.33 5.45
N LEU A 347 -9.20 -15.29 4.63
CA LEU A 347 -10.26 -14.34 4.32
C LEU A 347 -11.42 -15.03 3.58
N PRO A 348 -12.68 -14.73 3.96
CA PRO A 348 -13.84 -15.26 3.26
C PRO A 348 -13.85 -14.76 1.81
N GLY A 349 -13.99 -15.66 0.85
CA GLY A 349 -14.04 -15.30 -0.57
C GLY A 349 -15.22 -14.36 -0.89
N PRO A 350 -15.23 -13.72 -2.07
CA PRO A 350 -16.21 -12.69 -2.45
C PRO A 350 -17.67 -13.17 -2.43
N ASN A 351 -17.90 -14.49 -2.47
CA ASN A 351 -19.24 -15.11 -2.46
C ASN A 351 -19.60 -15.79 -1.13
N SER A 352 -18.78 -15.70 -0.11
CA SER A 352 -19.12 -16.22 1.22
C SER A 352 -20.03 -15.23 1.94
N ALA A 353 -21.15 -15.74 2.49
CA ALA A 353 -22.00 -14.94 3.36
C ALA A 353 -21.17 -14.39 4.54
N PRO A 354 -21.42 -13.15 5.01
CA PRO A 354 -20.69 -12.62 6.15
C PRO A 354 -20.89 -13.55 7.35
N GLU A 355 -19.80 -14.10 7.87
CA GLU A 355 -19.84 -14.78 9.17
C GLU A 355 -20.25 -13.76 10.24
N LYS A 356 -21.30 -14.09 10.97
CA LYS A 356 -21.77 -13.29 12.09
C LYS A 356 -20.77 -13.43 13.22
N GLY A 357 -19.95 -12.43 13.43
CA GLY A 357 -19.21 -12.28 14.67
C GLY A 357 -17.71 -12.01 14.53
N TRP A 358 -17.38 -10.78 14.70
CA TRP A 358 -16.13 -10.31 15.31
C TRP A 358 -16.50 -9.40 16.48
#